data_434d722032b08dfb1d9ba0661ac58f8a
#
_entry.id   434d722032b08dfb1d9ba0661ac58f8a
#
_cell.length_a   1.000
_cell.length_b   1.000
_cell.length_c   1.000
_cell.angle_alpha   90.00
_cell.angle_beta   90.00
_cell.angle_gamma   90.00
#
_symmetry.space_group_name_H-M   'P 1'
#
loop_
_entity.id
_entity.type
_entity.pdbx_description
1 polymer ?
#
loop_
_entity_poly.entity_id
_entity_poly.type
_entity_poly.pdbx_seq_one_letter_code
_entity_poly.pdbx_strand_id
1 'polypeptide(L)'
;MAMNGKGEELDASKLKVLEFDGIVVGGGGSGLMASLQLAQSGFKTAVVSKVFPTRSHTVSAQGGITCAIQSADPDDDWRWHMYDTVKGSDFIGDQDSIEYMCQEGPKAVFELEHMGLPFSRTEEGKIYQRAFGGQSKDYGKGGQAERTCAAADRTGHALLHTLYQANLKAGTNFLSEWFAVDLVKNGDNQVVGVIAFEIETGEPYFLKSKATVLATGGAGRIYQTTSNAMINTGDGTGMVLRAGFPVQ
;
A
#
# COMPACT_ATOMS: atom_id res chain seq x y z
N MET A 1 2.88 -6.02 -24.04
CA MET A 1 2.95 -7.44 -24.40
C MET A 1 4.14 -8.06 -23.68
N ALA A 2 3.90 -9.08 -22.83
CA ALA A 2 4.98 -9.76 -22.13
C ALA A 2 5.74 -10.66 -23.12
N MET A 3 7.06 -10.66 -23.04
CA MET A 3 7.94 -11.46 -23.89
C MET A 3 8.54 -12.60 -23.05
N ASN A 4 8.64 -13.79 -23.63
CA ASN A 4 9.40 -14.86 -22.99
C ASN A 4 10.92 -14.61 -23.09
N GLY A 5 11.74 -15.39 -22.39
CA GLY A 5 13.21 -15.28 -22.43
C GLY A 5 13.87 -15.48 -23.80
N LYS A 6 13.07 -15.80 -24.85
CA LYS A 6 13.50 -15.94 -26.25
C LYS A 6 13.03 -14.77 -27.11
N GLY A 7 12.38 -13.76 -26.54
CA GLY A 7 11.85 -12.61 -27.27
C GLY A 7 10.55 -12.90 -28.05
N GLU A 8 9.86 -13.99 -27.76
CA GLU A 8 8.56 -14.32 -28.33
C GLU A 8 7.44 -13.76 -27.45
N GLU A 9 6.35 -13.32 -28.08
CA GLU A 9 5.16 -12.84 -27.36
C GLU A 9 4.52 -13.96 -26.54
N LEU A 10 4.26 -13.70 -25.25
CA LEU A 10 3.56 -14.64 -24.38
C LEU A 10 2.08 -14.68 -24.74
N ASP A 11 1.65 -15.83 -25.27
CA ASP A 11 0.24 -16.10 -25.51
C ASP A 11 -0.45 -16.51 -24.21
N ALA A 12 -1.20 -15.60 -23.62
CA ALA A 12 -1.90 -15.81 -22.34
C ALA A 12 -2.84 -17.04 -22.38
N SER A 13 -3.30 -17.46 -23.55
CA SER A 13 -4.18 -18.64 -23.68
C SER A 13 -3.45 -19.98 -23.44
N LYS A 14 -2.10 -19.96 -23.48
CA LYS A 14 -1.25 -21.15 -23.27
C LYS A 14 -0.69 -21.22 -21.85
N LEU A 15 -0.92 -20.22 -21.00
CA LEU A 15 -0.44 -20.19 -19.64
C LEU A 15 -1.35 -20.97 -18.70
N LYS A 16 -0.80 -21.44 -17.58
CA LYS A 16 -1.61 -21.92 -16.48
C LYS A 16 -2.42 -20.76 -15.93
N VAL A 17 -3.71 -21.00 -15.69
CA VAL A 17 -4.65 -19.96 -15.25
C VAL A 17 -5.04 -20.20 -13.79
N LEU A 18 -4.91 -19.17 -12.97
CA LEU A 18 -5.51 -19.12 -11.64
C LEU A 18 -6.59 -18.03 -11.64
N GLU A 19 -7.78 -18.34 -11.12
CA GLU A 19 -8.92 -17.42 -11.13
C GLU A 19 -9.24 -16.89 -9.75
N PHE A 20 -9.44 -15.57 -9.66
CA PHE A 20 -9.82 -14.83 -8.46
C PHE A 20 -10.91 -13.79 -8.80
N ASP A 21 -11.64 -13.31 -7.80
CA ASP A 21 -12.52 -12.16 -7.96
C ASP A 21 -11.69 -10.87 -7.98
N GLY A 22 -10.74 -10.74 -7.07
CA GLY A 22 -9.83 -9.61 -6.96
C GLY A 22 -8.37 -10.04 -6.85
N ILE A 23 -7.49 -9.34 -7.56
CA ILE A 23 -6.03 -9.48 -7.43
C ILE A 23 -5.47 -8.15 -6.93
N VAL A 24 -4.63 -8.23 -5.90
CA VAL A 24 -3.87 -7.10 -5.37
C VAL A 24 -2.39 -7.32 -5.66
N VAL A 25 -1.79 -6.47 -6.46
CA VAL A 25 -0.36 -6.52 -6.78
C VAL A 25 0.40 -5.63 -5.80
N GLY A 26 1.14 -6.26 -4.90
CA GLY A 26 1.91 -5.62 -3.83
C GLY A 26 1.38 -5.96 -2.44
N GLY A 27 2.23 -6.56 -1.60
CA GLY A 27 1.93 -7.00 -0.24
C GLY A 27 2.36 -6.01 0.85
N GLY A 28 2.38 -4.69 0.55
CA GLY A 28 2.61 -3.63 1.54
C GLY A 28 1.35 -3.26 2.32
N GLY A 29 1.44 -2.22 3.16
CA GLY A 29 0.33 -1.76 3.99
C GLY A 29 -0.95 -1.49 3.19
N SER A 30 -0.86 -0.75 2.08
CA SER A 30 -2.01 -0.45 1.21
C SER A 30 -2.60 -1.70 0.57
N GLY A 31 -1.75 -2.60 0.05
CA GLY A 31 -2.21 -3.83 -0.59
C GLY A 31 -2.85 -4.79 0.41
N LEU A 32 -2.28 -4.94 1.61
CA LEU A 32 -2.84 -5.79 2.65
C LEU A 32 -4.18 -5.24 3.18
N MET A 33 -4.35 -3.92 3.27
CA MET A 33 -5.63 -3.33 3.66
C MET A 33 -6.69 -3.56 2.57
N ALA A 34 -6.35 -3.31 1.30
CA ALA A 34 -7.26 -3.53 0.18
C ALA A 34 -7.68 -5.00 0.06
N SER A 35 -6.72 -5.93 0.17
CA SER A 35 -7.01 -7.36 0.10
C SER A 35 -7.86 -7.85 1.28
N LEU A 36 -7.63 -7.30 2.46
CA LEU A 36 -8.43 -7.62 3.65
C LEU A 36 -9.90 -7.24 3.46
N GLN A 37 -10.16 -6.03 2.97
CA GLN A 37 -11.53 -5.58 2.71
C GLN A 37 -12.23 -6.42 1.64
N LEU A 38 -11.52 -6.77 0.56
CA LEU A 38 -12.07 -7.67 -0.46
C LEU A 38 -12.40 -9.06 0.12
N ALA A 39 -11.48 -9.66 0.88
CA ALA A 39 -11.67 -10.98 1.47
C ALA A 39 -12.81 -10.98 2.51
N GLN A 40 -12.89 -9.96 3.36
CA GLN A 40 -13.98 -9.79 4.33
C GLN A 40 -15.36 -9.57 3.66
N SER A 41 -15.37 -9.02 2.46
CA SER A 41 -16.58 -8.88 1.64
C SER A 41 -16.97 -10.17 0.90
N GLY A 42 -16.27 -11.27 1.14
CA GLY A 42 -16.58 -12.59 0.57
C GLY A 42 -15.99 -12.85 -0.82
N PHE A 43 -15.13 -11.98 -1.33
CA PHE A 43 -14.49 -12.17 -2.62
C PHE A 43 -13.25 -13.07 -2.52
N LYS A 44 -13.11 -13.99 -3.47
CA LYS A 44 -11.90 -14.80 -3.62
C LYS A 44 -10.74 -13.89 -4.04
N THR A 45 -9.89 -13.56 -3.09
CA THR A 45 -8.84 -12.54 -3.25
C THR A 45 -7.45 -13.15 -3.22
N ALA A 46 -6.56 -12.68 -4.09
CA ALA A 46 -5.14 -12.99 -4.06
C ALA A 46 -4.26 -11.73 -3.92
N VAL A 47 -3.20 -11.85 -3.14
CA VAL A 47 -2.10 -10.88 -3.08
C VAL A 47 -0.89 -11.45 -3.80
N VAL A 48 -0.43 -10.75 -4.83
CA VAL A 48 0.79 -11.09 -5.58
C VAL A 48 1.92 -10.20 -5.08
N SER A 49 2.97 -10.78 -4.53
CA SER A 49 4.06 -10.00 -3.96
C SER A 49 5.42 -10.60 -4.33
N LYS A 50 6.32 -9.79 -4.89
CA LYS A 50 7.69 -10.20 -5.26
C LYS A 50 8.59 -10.52 -4.07
N VAL A 51 8.19 -10.13 -2.88
CA VAL A 51 8.81 -10.50 -1.61
C VAL A 51 7.76 -11.08 -0.68
N PHE A 52 8.17 -11.77 0.36
CA PHE A 52 7.23 -12.14 1.40
C PHE A 52 6.55 -10.87 1.98
N PRO A 53 5.22 -10.82 2.17
CA PRO A 53 4.50 -9.58 2.50
C PRO A 53 5.08 -8.81 3.69
N THR A 54 5.49 -9.50 4.76
CA THR A 54 6.10 -8.87 5.94
C THR A 54 7.51 -8.31 5.69
N ARG A 55 8.03 -8.42 4.47
CA ARG A 55 9.30 -7.82 4.02
C ARG A 55 9.09 -6.62 3.10
N SER A 56 7.86 -6.20 2.86
CA SER A 56 7.60 -5.00 2.07
C SER A 56 8.17 -3.74 2.74
N HIS A 57 8.32 -2.66 1.96
CA HIS A 57 8.94 -1.43 2.46
C HIS A 57 8.24 -0.84 3.70
N THR A 58 6.94 -1.05 3.84
CA THR A 58 6.18 -0.62 5.03
C THR A 58 6.80 -1.10 6.34
N VAL A 59 7.48 -2.26 6.36
CA VAL A 59 8.14 -2.80 7.56
C VAL A 59 9.18 -1.84 8.14
N SER A 60 9.79 -1.02 7.30
CA SER A 60 10.86 -0.08 7.67
C SER A 60 10.34 1.23 8.28
N ALA A 61 9.02 1.46 8.29
CA ALA A 61 8.45 2.68 8.83
C ALA A 61 8.59 2.71 10.37
N GLN A 62 9.37 3.65 10.87
CA GLN A 62 9.67 3.83 12.29
C GLN A 62 8.87 4.98 12.91
N GLY A 63 8.63 6.05 12.14
CA GLY A 63 8.05 7.30 12.60
C GLY A 63 6.68 7.14 13.26
N GLY A 64 5.79 6.44 12.63
CA GLY A 64 4.41 6.28 13.03
C GLY A 64 3.42 6.57 11.91
N ILE A 65 2.15 6.68 12.26
CA ILE A 65 1.06 7.04 11.36
C ILE A 65 0.59 8.44 11.76
N THR A 66 0.85 9.43 10.91
CA THR A 66 0.46 10.81 11.15
C THR A 66 -1.04 10.98 10.95
N CYS A 67 -1.75 11.38 12.00
CA CYS A 67 -3.19 11.51 11.99
C CYS A 67 -3.71 12.32 13.17
N ALA A 68 -4.64 13.26 12.95
CA ALA A 68 -5.21 14.11 13.97
C ALA A 68 -6.29 13.38 14.80
N ILE A 69 -5.88 12.49 15.72
CA ILE A 69 -6.79 11.75 16.62
C ILE A 69 -6.99 12.43 17.97
N GLN A 70 -6.39 13.59 18.20
CA GLN A 70 -6.57 14.42 19.40
C GLN A 70 -6.18 13.72 20.72
N SER A 71 -5.27 12.75 20.68
CA SER A 71 -4.79 12.10 21.91
C SER A 71 -3.80 12.97 22.69
N ALA A 72 -2.81 13.54 22.02
CA ALA A 72 -1.80 14.41 22.64
C ALA A 72 -2.27 15.87 22.72
N ASP A 73 -2.96 16.34 21.70
CA ASP A 73 -3.47 17.70 21.60
C ASP A 73 -4.97 17.66 21.29
N PRO A 74 -5.83 18.06 22.26
CA PRO A 74 -7.28 18.07 22.07
C PRO A 74 -7.78 19.04 20.99
N ASP A 75 -6.99 20.07 20.67
CA ASP A 75 -7.33 21.08 19.66
C ASP A 75 -6.80 20.72 18.26
N ASP A 76 -6.07 19.61 18.11
CA ASP A 76 -5.53 19.22 16.80
C ASP A 76 -6.65 18.94 15.79
N ASP A 77 -6.45 19.42 14.56
CA ASP A 77 -7.47 19.40 13.52
C ASP A 77 -6.90 18.79 12.22
N TRP A 78 -7.67 17.92 11.58
CA TRP A 78 -7.29 17.30 10.30
C TRP A 78 -7.03 18.34 9.20
N ARG A 79 -7.61 19.54 9.27
CA ARG A 79 -7.37 20.63 8.31
C ARG A 79 -5.95 21.18 8.42
N TRP A 80 -5.37 21.18 9.62
CA TRP A 80 -3.96 21.53 9.80
C TRP A 80 -3.06 20.44 9.22
N HIS A 81 -3.44 19.18 9.40
CA HIS A 81 -2.74 18.05 8.77
C HIS A 81 -2.81 18.13 7.23
N MET A 82 -4.00 18.43 6.67
CA MET A 82 -4.17 18.67 5.23
C MET A 82 -3.29 19.82 4.74
N TYR A 83 -3.28 20.95 5.43
CA TYR A 83 -2.43 22.11 5.09
C TYR A 83 -0.95 21.71 5.01
N ASP A 84 -0.43 21.02 6.02
CA ASP A 84 0.96 20.56 6.06
C ASP A 84 1.26 19.58 4.93
N THR A 85 0.33 18.71 4.60
CA THR A 85 0.50 17.71 3.53
C THR A 85 0.51 18.37 2.15
N VAL A 86 -0.41 19.29 1.88
CA VAL A 86 -0.45 20.06 0.63
C VAL A 86 0.83 20.87 0.47
N LYS A 87 1.26 21.56 1.53
CA LYS A 87 2.51 22.33 1.52
C LYS A 87 3.74 21.44 1.36
N GLY A 88 3.78 20.29 2.04
CA GLY A 88 4.89 19.35 1.98
C GLY A 88 5.02 18.64 0.62
N SER A 89 3.94 18.59 -0.15
CA SER A 89 3.94 18.10 -1.54
C SER A 89 4.26 19.20 -2.57
N ASP A 90 4.75 20.37 -2.14
CA ASP A 90 4.98 21.54 -3.00
C ASP A 90 3.75 21.95 -3.84
N PHE A 91 2.56 21.72 -3.32
CA PHE A 91 1.25 22.00 -3.94
C PHE A 91 0.98 21.20 -5.24
N ILE A 92 1.74 20.16 -5.53
CA ILE A 92 1.54 19.30 -6.70
C ILE A 92 0.70 18.05 -6.41
N GLY A 93 0.47 17.73 -5.13
CA GLY A 93 -0.39 16.63 -4.72
C GLY A 93 -1.86 16.90 -5.06
N ASP A 94 -2.61 15.84 -5.38
CA ASP A 94 -4.07 15.91 -5.54
C ASP A 94 -4.73 16.28 -4.21
N GLN A 95 -5.32 17.50 -4.16
CA GLN A 95 -5.81 18.06 -2.91
C GLN A 95 -7.07 17.37 -2.40
N ASP A 96 -7.93 16.87 -3.28
CA ASP A 96 -9.14 16.13 -2.90
C ASP A 96 -8.76 14.80 -2.24
N SER A 97 -7.76 14.12 -2.80
CA SER A 97 -7.20 12.89 -2.21
C SER A 97 -6.52 13.15 -0.86
N ILE A 98 -5.81 14.26 -0.72
CA ILE A 98 -5.18 14.67 0.54
C ILE A 98 -6.25 14.99 1.59
N GLU A 99 -7.29 15.74 1.23
CA GLU A 99 -8.41 16.04 2.12
C GLU A 99 -9.06 14.76 2.64
N TYR A 100 -9.43 13.87 1.73
CA TYR A 100 -10.03 12.58 2.08
C TYR A 100 -9.14 11.77 3.03
N MET A 101 -7.84 11.68 2.73
CA MET A 101 -6.88 10.97 3.59
C MET A 101 -6.84 11.56 5.01
N CYS A 102 -6.80 12.89 5.13
CA CYS A 102 -6.70 13.55 6.43
C CYS A 102 -8.00 13.44 7.24
N GLN A 103 -9.15 13.46 6.58
CA GLN A 103 -10.47 13.29 7.21
C GLN A 103 -10.71 11.87 7.70
N GLU A 104 -10.41 10.86 6.87
CA GLU A 104 -10.62 9.45 7.18
C GLU A 104 -9.51 8.83 8.03
N GLY A 105 -8.37 9.49 8.12
CA GLY A 105 -7.21 9.01 8.87
C GLY A 105 -7.52 8.58 10.31
N PRO A 106 -8.27 9.35 11.12
CA PRO A 106 -8.65 8.96 12.48
C PRO A 106 -9.36 7.61 12.54
N LYS A 107 -10.31 7.38 11.63
CA LYS A 107 -11.05 6.12 11.53
C LYS A 107 -10.11 4.96 11.19
N ALA A 108 -9.21 5.16 10.23
CA ALA A 108 -8.25 4.13 9.83
C ALA A 108 -7.29 3.75 10.99
N VAL A 109 -6.86 4.71 11.81
CA VAL A 109 -6.02 4.44 12.99
C VAL A 109 -6.76 3.58 14.01
N PHE A 110 -8.02 3.91 14.31
CA PHE A 110 -8.83 3.11 15.24
C PHE A 110 -9.19 1.74 14.67
N GLU A 111 -9.42 1.61 13.37
CA GLU A 111 -9.60 0.29 12.74
C GLU A 111 -8.36 -0.59 12.91
N LEU A 112 -7.17 -0.04 12.69
CA LEU A 112 -5.91 -0.76 12.91
C LEU A 112 -5.71 -1.16 14.38
N GLU A 113 -6.06 -0.29 15.31
CA GLU A 113 -6.06 -0.59 16.74
C GLU A 113 -6.99 -1.77 17.06
N HIS A 114 -8.22 -1.75 16.56
CA HIS A 114 -9.19 -2.83 16.74
C HIS A 114 -8.76 -4.15 16.09
N MET A 115 -7.98 -4.10 15.03
CA MET A 115 -7.34 -5.28 14.44
C MET A 115 -6.19 -5.83 15.31
N GLY A 116 -5.77 -5.10 16.35
CA GLY A 116 -4.73 -5.50 17.28
C GLY A 116 -3.37 -4.85 17.05
N LEU A 117 -3.29 -3.73 16.30
CA LEU A 117 -2.03 -2.99 16.19
C LEU A 117 -1.67 -2.41 17.56
N PRO A 118 -0.50 -2.81 18.15
CA PRO A 118 -0.15 -2.46 19.52
C PRO A 118 0.47 -1.06 19.59
N PHE A 119 -0.33 -0.02 19.36
CA PHE A 119 0.12 1.35 19.58
C PHE A 119 0.62 1.54 21.01
N SER A 120 1.68 2.30 21.20
CA SER A 120 2.11 2.77 22.51
C SER A 120 0.99 3.59 23.17
N ARG A 121 0.96 3.59 24.50
CA ARG A 121 -0.10 4.25 25.27
C ARG A 121 0.47 5.34 26.16
N THR A 122 -0.34 6.37 26.38
CA THR A 122 -0.10 7.35 27.45
C THR A 122 -0.47 6.74 28.80
N GLU A 123 -0.17 7.42 29.90
CA GLU A 123 -0.55 7.00 31.26
C GLU A 123 -2.07 6.90 31.42
N GLU A 124 -2.83 7.71 30.66
CA GLU A 124 -4.30 7.68 30.64
C GLU A 124 -4.88 6.62 29.68
N GLY A 125 -4.03 5.80 29.06
CA GLY A 125 -4.46 4.72 28.16
C GLY A 125 -4.81 5.15 26.73
N LYS A 126 -4.63 6.42 26.36
CA LYS A 126 -4.83 6.91 24.99
C LYS A 126 -3.71 6.42 24.07
N ILE A 127 -3.97 6.40 22.75
CA ILE A 127 -2.91 6.13 21.75
C ILE A 127 -1.85 7.22 21.86
N TYR A 128 -0.60 6.80 22.03
CA TYR A 128 0.53 7.72 22.09
C TYR A 128 0.76 8.40 20.73
N GLN A 129 0.82 9.71 20.76
CA GLN A 129 1.19 10.55 19.61
C GLN A 129 2.48 11.32 19.92
N ARG A 130 3.31 11.49 18.91
CA ARG A 130 4.57 12.25 19.02
C ARG A 130 4.69 13.31 17.94
N ALA A 131 5.56 14.28 18.18
CA ALA A 131 5.97 15.25 17.21
C ALA A 131 6.69 14.58 16.03
N PHE A 132 6.46 15.08 14.83
CA PHE A 132 7.15 14.67 13.62
C PHE A 132 7.44 15.86 12.72
N GLY A 133 8.55 15.82 11.97
CA GLY A 133 8.95 16.93 11.11
C GLY A 133 7.87 17.30 10.08
N GLY A 134 7.68 18.59 9.86
CA GLY A 134 6.71 19.11 8.90
C GLY A 134 5.28 19.15 9.40
N GLN A 135 5.01 18.76 10.65
CA GLN A 135 3.67 18.82 11.25
C GLN A 135 3.51 20.05 12.12
N SER A 136 2.51 20.90 11.83
CA SER A 136 2.29 22.17 12.49
C SER A 136 0.84 22.36 12.93
N LYS A 137 0.63 23.26 13.89
CA LYS A 137 -0.69 23.74 14.32
C LYS A 137 -1.06 25.01 13.59
N ASP A 138 -2.35 25.33 13.58
CA ASP A 138 -2.90 26.59 13.08
C ASP A 138 -2.26 27.02 11.74
N TYR A 139 -2.28 26.10 10.76
CA TYR A 139 -1.79 26.38 9.41
C TYR A 139 -0.35 26.92 9.38
N GLY A 140 0.53 26.34 10.19
CA GLY A 140 1.94 26.70 10.29
C GLY A 140 2.26 27.84 11.26
N LYS A 141 1.28 28.38 11.99
CA LYS A 141 1.46 29.52 12.92
C LYS A 141 1.57 29.09 14.38
N GLY A 142 0.99 27.94 14.75
CA GLY A 142 0.83 27.48 16.13
C GLY A 142 1.97 26.61 16.69
N GLY A 143 3.11 26.48 16.00
CA GLY A 143 4.20 25.62 16.43
C GLY A 143 4.04 24.17 15.94
N GLN A 144 4.83 23.25 16.49
CA GLN A 144 4.84 21.83 16.08
C GLN A 144 3.64 21.07 16.67
N ALA A 145 3.01 20.24 15.82
CA ALA A 145 1.93 19.34 16.22
C ALA A 145 2.45 17.95 16.60
N GLU A 146 1.81 17.34 17.61
CA GLU A 146 2.05 15.98 18.03
C GLU A 146 0.89 15.09 17.56
N ARG A 147 0.91 14.68 16.27
CA ARG A 147 -0.18 13.88 15.67
C ARG A 147 0.28 12.53 15.10
N THR A 148 1.52 12.13 15.33
CA THR A 148 2.03 10.88 14.77
C THR A 148 1.84 9.74 15.75
N CYS A 149 0.87 8.86 15.47
CA CYS A 149 0.53 7.68 16.26
C CYS A 149 1.64 6.62 16.11
N ALA A 150 2.23 6.17 17.20
CA ALA A 150 3.40 5.31 17.16
C ALA A 150 3.26 4.02 17.99
N ALA A 151 3.87 2.95 17.50
CA ALA A 151 4.16 1.73 18.24
C ALA A 151 5.68 1.66 18.44
N ALA A 152 6.20 2.38 19.43
CA ALA A 152 7.62 2.63 19.65
C ALA A 152 8.31 3.03 18.31
N ASP A 153 9.46 2.44 17.99
CA ASP A 153 10.19 2.68 16.73
C ASP A 153 9.96 1.58 15.67
N ARG A 154 8.85 0.87 15.78
CA ARG A 154 8.50 -0.28 14.93
C ARG A 154 7.06 -0.25 14.43
N THR A 155 6.51 0.94 14.21
CA THR A 155 5.12 1.09 13.79
C THR A 155 4.82 0.35 12.48
N GLY A 156 5.70 0.44 11.48
CA GLY A 156 5.54 -0.25 10.20
C GLY A 156 5.62 -1.78 10.32
N HIS A 157 6.52 -2.28 11.17
CA HIS A 157 6.58 -3.71 11.48
C HIS A 157 5.28 -4.19 12.14
N ALA A 158 4.80 -3.48 13.15
CA ALA A 158 3.55 -3.80 13.83
C ALA A 158 2.36 -3.76 12.85
N LEU A 159 2.27 -2.71 12.02
CA LEU A 159 1.23 -2.56 11.00
C LEU A 159 1.19 -3.75 10.03
N LEU A 160 2.34 -4.10 9.44
CA LEU A 160 2.41 -5.20 8.49
C LEU A 160 2.02 -6.54 9.09
N HIS A 161 2.51 -6.84 10.29
CA HIS A 161 2.17 -8.10 10.97
C HIS A 161 0.69 -8.15 11.34
N THR A 162 0.11 -7.06 11.82
CA THR A 162 -1.32 -6.97 12.12
C THR A 162 -2.17 -7.22 10.87
N LEU A 163 -1.88 -6.52 9.78
CA LEU A 163 -2.62 -6.69 8.52
C LEU A 163 -2.41 -8.06 7.88
N TYR A 164 -1.19 -8.61 7.94
CA TYR A 164 -0.91 -9.94 7.42
C TYR A 164 -1.70 -11.01 8.17
N GLN A 165 -1.70 -10.97 9.50
CA GLN A 165 -2.49 -11.89 10.34
C GLN A 165 -3.98 -11.76 10.07
N ALA A 166 -4.51 -10.54 9.94
CA ALA A 166 -5.91 -10.30 9.62
C ALA A 166 -6.29 -10.90 8.25
N ASN A 167 -5.42 -10.76 7.25
CA ASN A 167 -5.61 -11.36 5.91
C ASN A 167 -5.59 -12.88 5.95
N LEU A 168 -4.66 -13.50 6.69
CA LEU A 168 -4.64 -14.96 6.88
C LEU A 168 -5.95 -15.45 7.50
N LYS A 169 -6.45 -14.75 8.52
CA LYS A 169 -7.73 -15.06 9.18
C LYS A 169 -8.93 -14.90 8.23
N ALA A 170 -8.88 -13.93 7.32
CA ALA A 170 -9.92 -13.68 6.31
C ALA A 170 -9.85 -14.64 5.11
N GLY A 171 -8.82 -15.50 5.02
CA GLY A 171 -8.66 -16.47 3.92
C GLY A 171 -8.11 -15.88 2.63
N THR A 172 -7.38 -14.75 2.70
CA THR A 172 -6.67 -14.18 1.54
C THR A 172 -5.62 -15.16 1.02
N ASN A 173 -5.57 -15.37 -0.29
CA ASN A 173 -4.55 -16.19 -0.93
C ASN A 173 -3.28 -15.36 -1.15
N PHE A 174 -2.14 -15.87 -0.67
CA PHE A 174 -0.85 -15.20 -0.86
C PHE A 174 -0.01 -15.93 -1.90
N LEU A 175 0.32 -15.23 -2.99
CA LEU A 175 1.30 -15.61 -3.98
C LEU A 175 2.60 -14.83 -3.67
N SER A 176 3.34 -15.35 -2.66
CA SER A 176 4.57 -14.74 -2.18
C SER A 176 5.75 -15.16 -3.04
N GLU A 177 6.68 -14.23 -3.29
CA GLU A 177 7.80 -14.42 -4.22
C GLU A 177 7.35 -14.69 -5.66
N TRP A 178 6.27 -14.01 -6.03
CA TRP A 178 5.73 -13.96 -7.39
C TRP A 178 5.89 -12.56 -7.96
N PHE A 179 6.42 -12.47 -9.18
CA PHE A 179 6.64 -11.21 -9.86
C PHE A 179 5.55 -10.96 -10.89
N ALA A 180 4.73 -9.91 -10.67
CA ALA A 180 3.75 -9.44 -11.64
C ALA A 180 4.47 -8.68 -12.75
N VAL A 181 4.29 -9.11 -13.99
CA VAL A 181 5.01 -8.60 -15.17
C VAL A 181 4.18 -7.55 -15.88
N ASP A 182 2.97 -7.92 -16.32
CA ASP A 182 2.11 -7.05 -17.12
C ASP A 182 0.63 -7.24 -16.83
N LEU A 183 -0.14 -6.19 -17.13
CA LEU A 183 -1.59 -6.24 -17.13
C LEU A 183 -2.11 -6.95 -18.39
N VAL A 184 -3.12 -7.80 -18.24
CA VAL A 184 -3.83 -8.43 -19.35
C VAL A 184 -5.11 -7.68 -19.62
N LYS A 185 -5.34 -7.32 -20.90
CA LYS A 185 -6.57 -6.63 -21.35
C LYS A 185 -7.37 -7.51 -22.30
N ASN A 186 -8.69 -7.40 -22.24
CA ASN A 186 -9.60 -8.00 -23.21
C ASN A 186 -9.75 -7.10 -24.47
N GLY A 187 -10.58 -7.54 -25.41
CA GLY A 187 -10.86 -6.79 -26.65
C GLY A 187 -11.50 -5.42 -26.42
N ASP A 188 -12.14 -5.19 -25.26
CA ASP A 188 -12.78 -3.92 -24.88
C ASP A 188 -11.81 -3.00 -24.10
N ASN A 189 -10.52 -3.33 -24.08
CA ASN A 189 -9.47 -2.59 -23.34
C ASN A 189 -9.63 -2.61 -21.81
N GLN A 190 -10.40 -3.55 -21.25
CA GLN A 190 -10.57 -3.73 -19.82
C GLN A 190 -9.49 -4.67 -19.28
N VAL A 191 -8.94 -4.36 -18.09
CA VAL A 191 -8.00 -5.23 -17.40
C VAL A 191 -8.75 -6.44 -16.84
N VAL A 192 -8.31 -7.64 -17.23
CA VAL A 192 -8.91 -8.93 -16.86
C VAL A 192 -7.95 -9.79 -16.01
N GLY A 193 -6.84 -9.24 -15.59
CA GLY A 193 -5.87 -9.89 -14.74
C GLY A 193 -4.43 -9.45 -15.02
N VAL A 194 -3.49 -10.25 -14.55
CA VAL A 194 -2.05 -9.99 -14.70
C VAL A 194 -1.30 -11.25 -15.14
N ILE A 195 -0.22 -11.08 -15.88
CA ILE A 195 0.79 -12.10 -16.05
C ILE A 195 1.76 -12.01 -14.87
N ALA A 196 2.01 -13.11 -14.22
CA ALA A 196 3.01 -13.21 -13.16
C ALA A 196 3.82 -14.49 -13.32
N PHE A 197 5.01 -14.53 -12.77
CA PHE A 197 5.79 -15.76 -12.66
C PHE A 197 6.21 -15.98 -11.20
N GLU A 198 6.27 -17.25 -10.83
CA GLU A 198 6.87 -17.69 -9.58
C GLU A 198 8.39 -17.52 -9.69
N ILE A 199 8.99 -16.77 -8.76
CA ILE A 199 10.42 -16.41 -8.86
C ILE A 199 11.32 -17.64 -8.74
N GLU A 200 10.95 -18.60 -7.89
CA GLU A 200 11.75 -19.81 -7.66
C GLU A 200 11.85 -20.69 -8.92
N THR A 201 10.74 -20.89 -9.59
CA THR A 201 10.66 -21.82 -10.75
C THR A 201 10.79 -21.11 -12.09
N GLY A 202 10.53 -19.81 -12.14
CA GLY A 202 10.40 -19.03 -13.38
C GLY A 202 9.16 -19.38 -14.21
N GLU A 203 8.22 -20.17 -13.66
CA GLU A 203 7.02 -20.60 -14.37
C GLU A 203 6.01 -19.44 -14.47
N PRO A 204 5.55 -19.09 -15.70
CA PRO A 204 4.59 -18.01 -15.91
C PRO A 204 3.15 -18.50 -15.76
N TYR A 205 2.30 -17.61 -15.21
CA TYR A 205 0.88 -17.84 -15.00
C TYR A 205 0.06 -16.66 -15.50
N PHE A 206 -1.14 -16.93 -15.96
CA PHE A 206 -2.18 -15.91 -16.08
C PHE A 206 -3.05 -15.93 -14.83
N LEU A 207 -2.95 -14.86 -14.06
CA LEU A 207 -3.81 -14.63 -12.90
C LEU A 207 -5.01 -13.82 -13.39
N LYS A 208 -6.13 -14.50 -13.60
CA LYS A 208 -7.37 -13.90 -14.11
C LYS A 208 -8.19 -13.32 -12.97
N SER A 209 -8.73 -12.11 -13.15
CA SER A 209 -9.56 -11.44 -12.14
C SER A 209 -10.60 -10.53 -12.76
N LYS A 210 -11.64 -10.24 -11.97
CA LYS A 210 -12.66 -9.24 -12.29
C LYS A 210 -12.17 -7.82 -12.01
N ALA A 211 -11.28 -7.66 -11.01
CA ALA A 211 -10.67 -6.39 -10.63
C ALA A 211 -9.20 -6.60 -10.23
N THR A 212 -8.35 -5.64 -10.59
CA THR A 212 -6.92 -5.63 -10.24
C THR A 212 -6.59 -4.33 -9.52
N VAL A 213 -6.04 -4.44 -8.31
CA VAL A 213 -5.55 -3.31 -7.52
C VAL A 213 -4.02 -3.28 -7.62
N LEU A 214 -3.47 -2.15 -8.03
CA LEU A 214 -2.03 -1.93 -8.02
C LEU A 214 -1.62 -1.20 -6.73
N ALA A 215 -0.87 -1.88 -5.88
CA ALA A 215 -0.33 -1.38 -4.61
C ALA A 215 1.19 -1.64 -4.51
N THR A 216 1.89 -1.42 -5.62
CA THR A 216 3.28 -1.83 -5.84
C THR A 216 4.33 -0.94 -5.16
N GLY A 217 3.89 0.08 -4.44
CA GLY A 217 4.77 1.02 -3.75
C GLY A 217 5.46 1.99 -4.69
N GLY A 218 6.55 2.60 -4.21
CA GLY A 218 7.24 3.67 -4.91
C GLY A 218 8.24 3.20 -5.97
N ALA A 219 8.88 4.19 -6.62
CA ALA A 219 9.82 4.00 -7.72
C ALA A 219 11.22 4.60 -7.43
N GLY A 220 11.57 4.82 -6.16
CA GLY A 220 12.81 5.51 -5.80
C GLY A 220 14.08 4.86 -6.37
N ARG A 221 14.06 3.55 -6.64
CA ARG A 221 15.22 2.82 -7.18
C ARG A 221 15.49 3.03 -8.68
N ILE A 222 14.67 3.80 -9.37
CA ILE A 222 15.02 4.27 -10.71
C ILE A 222 16.05 5.42 -10.68
N TYR A 223 16.24 6.05 -9.51
CA TYR A 223 17.22 7.13 -9.31
C TYR A 223 18.51 6.58 -8.69
N GLN A 224 19.62 7.21 -9.04
CA GLN A 224 20.95 6.82 -8.54
C GLN A 224 21.06 6.98 -7.02
N THR A 225 20.50 8.05 -6.46
CA THR A 225 20.51 8.34 -5.02
C THR A 225 19.10 8.28 -4.46
N THR A 226 18.87 7.36 -3.55
CA THR A 226 17.58 7.17 -2.89
C THR A 226 17.75 6.46 -1.56
N SER A 227 16.91 6.80 -0.58
CA SER A 227 16.75 6.09 0.69
C SER A 227 15.70 4.98 0.64
N ASN A 228 15.01 4.79 -0.50
CA ASN A 228 14.00 3.75 -0.64
C ASN A 228 14.60 2.35 -0.62
N ALA A 229 13.80 1.38 -0.17
CA ALA A 229 14.18 -0.02 -0.22
C ALA A 229 14.48 -0.49 -1.65
N MET A 230 15.36 -1.51 -1.77
CA MET A 230 15.76 -2.08 -3.07
C MET A 230 14.60 -2.59 -3.91
N ILE A 231 13.48 -2.92 -3.28
CA ILE A 231 12.26 -3.42 -3.92
C ILE A 231 11.40 -2.33 -4.57
N ASN A 232 11.69 -1.05 -4.34
CA ASN A 232 10.90 0.08 -4.87
C ASN A 232 11.35 0.45 -6.28
N THR A 233 11.06 -0.42 -7.23
CA THR A 233 11.57 -0.41 -8.61
C THR A 233 10.59 0.13 -9.65
N GLY A 234 9.41 0.61 -9.22
CA GLY A 234 8.43 1.24 -10.10
C GLY A 234 7.67 0.25 -11.00
N ASP A 235 7.59 -1.02 -10.60
CA ASP A 235 6.99 -2.07 -11.44
C ASP A 235 5.55 -1.77 -11.85
N GLY A 236 4.73 -1.29 -10.91
CA GLY A 236 3.33 -0.94 -11.19
C GLY A 236 3.19 0.16 -12.23
N THR A 237 3.98 1.23 -12.11
CA THR A 237 4.02 2.31 -13.10
C THR A 237 4.43 1.78 -14.47
N GLY A 238 5.45 0.90 -14.52
CA GLY A 238 5.90 0.26 -15.75
C GLY A 238 4.79 -0.59 -16.39
N MET A 239 4.06 -1.37 -15.61
CA MET A 239 2.92 -2.19 -16.07
C MET A 239 1.81 -1.32 -16.67
N VAL A 240 1.46 -0.21 -16.01
CA VAL A 240 0.41 0.73 -16.45
C VAL A 240 0.80 1.39 -17.77
N LEU A 241 2.06 1.87 -17.88
CA LEU A 241 2.59 2.48 -19.11
C LEU A 241 2.60 1.50 -20.28
N ARG A 242 3.09 0.27 -20.09
CA ARG A 242 3.09 -0.76 -21.15
C ARG A 242 1.68 -1.17 -21.56
N ALA A 243 0.73 -1.12 -20.64
CA ALA A 243 -0.68 -1.37 -20.94
C ALA A 243 -1.38 -0.22 -21.71
N GLY A 244 -0.69 0.94 -21.87
CA GLY A 244 -1.21 2.10 -22.57
C GLY A 244 -2.18 2.95 -21.75
N PHE A 245 -2.15 2.85 -20.42
CA PHE A 245 -2.92 3.72 -19.53
C PHE A 245 -2.11 4.98 -19.15
N PRO A 246 -2.81 6.10 -18.88
CA PRO A 246 -2.13 7.30 -18.39
C PRO A 246 -1.52 7.09 -17.01
N VAL A 247 -0.42 7.79 -16.74
CA VAL A 247 0.19 7.92 -15.41
C VAL A 247 0.35 9.39 -15.10
N GLN A 248 0.28 9.73 -13.80
CA GLN A 248 0.37 11.08 -13.30
C GLN A 248 1.51 11.17 -12.28
#